data_a4830a6cf7b02e8e58ae87c7f03a1968
#
_entry.id   a4830a6cf7b02e8e58ae87c7f03a1968
#
_cell.length_a   1.000
_cell.length_b   1.000
_cell.length_c   1.000
_cell.angle_alpha   90.00
_cell.angle_beta   90.00
_cell.angle_gamma   90.00
#
_symmetry.space_group_name_H-M   'P 1'
#
loop_
_entity.id
_entity.type
_entity.pdbx_description
1 polymer ?
#
loop_
_entity_poly.entity_id
_entity_poly.type
_entity_poly.pdbx_seq_one_letter_code
_entity_poly.pdbx_strand_id
1 'polypeptide(L)'
;MTSAGTPVTAQQKPQLAGQTVVVIGGSSGIGLETARHARAEGADVVLAGRNPVRLEQAAAELGAQRTAAFDANDAAALRKFFQDLQAPIDHVMVTAGGPRYGPMLEMDASQVRHAISDRVVLALEVARNAAVKIRPAGTLLLIGGTGARRVSPGLGIAAAVTAALPPFTAALALELAPVRVNLIAAGFVDTALSASLLGDRLEERRAELRATLPIGRVVGSADVAGLAVHIMTNTALTGATYDIDGGQQFVSLGTVPEPSPRGSMLGRPWC
;
A
#
# COMPACT_ATOMS: atom_id res chain seq x y z
N MET A 1 -35.09 28.57 -33.57
CA MET A 1 -34.99 27.33 -32.76
C MET A 1 -33.67 26.66 -33.07
N THR A 2 -32.65 26.98 -32.30
CA THR A 2 -31.31 26.43 -32.46
C THR A 2 -31.19 25.22 -31.49
N SER A 3 -31.11 24.03 -32.07
CA SER A 3 -30.86 22.79 -31.35
C SER A 3 -29.44 22.81 -30.74
N ALA A 4 -29.37 22.90 -29.42
CA ALA A 4 -28.14 22.71 -28.68
C ALA A 4 -27.76 21.21 -28.72
N GLY A 5 -26.74 20.88 -29.50
CA GLY A 5 -26.18 19.55 -29.55
C GLY A 5 -25.60 19.19 -28.16
N THR A 6 -26.05 18.08 -27.61
CA THR A 6 -25.46 17.47 -26.39
C THR A 6 -23.96 17.24 -26.62
N PRO A 7 -23.08 17.68 -25.70
CA PRO A 7 -21.66 17.41 -25.87
C PRO A 7 -21.44 15.87 -25.76
N VAL A 8 -20.95 15.27 -26.82
CA VAL A 8 -20.46 13.89 -26.82
C VAL A 8 -19.24 13.87 -25.93
N THR A 9 -19.38 13.29 -24.73
CA THR A 9 -18.26 13.03 -23.84
C THR A 9 -17.35 12.03 -24.59
N ALA A 10 -16.20 12.49 -25.06
CA ALA A 10 -15.19 11.62 -25.63
C ALA A 10 -14.84 10.57 -24.57
N GLN A 11 -15.12 9.31 -24.86
CA GLN A 11 -14.70 8.21 -23.99
C GLN A 11 -13.17 8.25 -23.93
N GLN A 12 -12.63 8.59 -22.76
CA GLN A 12 -11.18 8.54 -22.54
C GLN A 12 -10.72 7.10 -22.77
N LYS A 13 -9.71 6.95 -23.64
CA LYS A 13 -9.10 5.66 -23.89
C LYS A 13 -8.50 5.12 -22.58
N PRO A 14 -8.74 3.84 -22.21
CA PRO A 14 -8.17 3.25 -21.01
C PRO A 14 -6.66 3.44 -20.96
N GLN A 15 -6.16 4.00 -19.86
CA GLN A 15 -4.76 4.48 -19.76
C GLN A 15 -3.75 3.33 -19.57
N LEU A 16 -4.21 2.16 -19.09
CA LEU A 16 -3.38 0.97 -18.88
C LEU A 16 -3.69 -0.16 -19.87
N ALA A 17 -4.40 0.14 -20.98
CA ALA A 17 -4.76 -0.87 -21.97
C ALA A 17 -3.53 -1.60 -22.54
N GLY A 18 -3.54 -2.93 -22.41
CA GLY A 18 -2.44 -3.80 -22.87
C GLY A 18 -1.20 -3.78 -21.97
N GLN A 19 -1.29 -3.18 -20.79
CA GLN A 19 -0.23 -3.21 -19.78
C GLN A 19 -0.52 -4.27 -18.71
N THR A 20 0.54 -4.83 -18.15
CA THR A 20 0.47 -5.83 -17.08
C THR A 20 0.82 -5.20 -15.73
N VAL A 21 -0.11 -5.30 -14.77
CA VAL A 21 0.06 -4.83 -13.39
C VAL A 21 0.14 -6.04 -12.44
N VAL A 22 1.25 -6.18 -11.76
CA VAL A 22 1.47 -7.20 -10.73
C VAL A 22 1.24 -6.57 -9.36
N VAL A 23 0.35 -7.16 -8.55
CA VAL A 23 0.07 -6.68 -7.19
C VAL A 23 0.44 -7.73 -6.15
N ILE A 24 1.52 -7.48 -5.41
CA ILE A 24 1.95 -8.31 -4.27
C ILE A 24 1.22 -7.83 -3.02
N GLY A 25 0.29 -8.65 -2.52
CA GLY A 25 -0.72 -8.26 -1.53
C GLY A 25 -2.08 -7.94 -2.18
N GLY A 26 -2.34 -8.46 -3.37
CA GLY A 26 -3.52 -8.16 -4.21
C GLY A 26 -4.83 -8.83 -3.79
N SER A 27 -4.88 -9.58 -2.70
CA SER A 27 -6.09 -10.34 -2.31
C SER A 27 -7.06 -9.57 -1.40
N SER A 28 -6.74 -8.35 -0.98
CA SER A 28 -7.61 -7.53 -0.11
C SER A 28 -7.14 -6.07 -0.02
N GLY A 29 -8.00 -5.20 0.53
CA GLY A 29 -7.67 -3.82 0.90
C GLY A 29 -7.11 -3.00 -0.25
N ILE A 30 -6.04 -2.24 0.01
CA ILE A 30 -5.41 -1.35 -0.96
C ILE A 30 -4.98 -2.10 -2.23
N GLY A 31 -4.37 -3.28 -2.08
CA GLY A 31 -3.88 -4.04 -3.22
C GLY A 31 -5.00 -4.52 -4.14
N LEU A 32 -6.06 -5.09 -3.58
CA LEU A 32 -7.24 -5.52 -4.36
C LEU A 32 -7.90 -4.33 -5.05
N GLU A 33 -8.07 -3.22 -4.35
CA GLU A 33 -8.69 -2.02 -4.93
C GLU A 33 -7.82 -1.42 -6.04
N THR A 34 -6.49 -1.42 -5.89
CA THR A 34 -5.59 -1.00 -6.97
C THR A 34 -5.70 -1.92 -8.19
N ALA A 35 -5.78 -3.23 -7.96
CA ALA A 35 -5.98 -4.18 -9.07
C ALA A 35 -7.32 -3.93 -9.79
N ARG A 36 -8.39 -3.62 -9.04
CA ARG A 36 -9.70 -3.27 -9.60
C ARG A 36 -9.64 -2.00 -10.46
N HIS A 37 -9.01 -0.93 -9.96
CA HIS A 37 -8.82 0.31 -10.70
C HIS A 37 -7.94 0.10 -11.94
N ALA A 38 -6.84 -0.63 -11.83
CA ALA A 38 -5.97 -0.95 -12.97
C ALA A 38 -6.73 -1.76 -14.04
N ARG A 39 -7.56 -2.72 -13.62
CA ARG A 39 -8.39 -3.50 -14.53
C ARG A 39 -9.42 -2.65 -15.24
N ALA A 40 -10.06 -1.71 -14.54
CA ALA A 40 -11.00 -0.74 -15.13
C ALA A 40 -10.32 0.16 -16.17
N GLU A 41 -9.03 0.46 -16.00
CA GLU A 41 -8.18 1.17 -16.96
C GLU A 41 -7.59 0.27 -18.07
N GLY A 42 -8.07 -0.97 -18.17
CA GLY A 42 -7.73 -1.89 -19.25
C GLY A 42 -6.45 -2.72 -19.05
N ALA A 43 -5.88 -2.70 -17.86
CA ALA A 43 -4.70 -3.53 -17.56
C ALA A 43 -5.04 -5.02 -17.44
N ASP A 44 -4.07 -5.86 -17.76
CA ASP A 44 -4.03 -7.24 -17.30
C ASP A 44 -3.43 -7.29 -15.90
N VAL A 45 -4.11 -8.00 -14.96
CA VAL A 45 -3.67 -8.03 -13.56
C VAL A 45 -3.19 -9.41 -13.14
N VAL A 46 -2.10 -9.43 -12.39
CA VAL A 46 -1.54 -10.61 -11.72
C VAL A 46 -1.57 -10.38 -10.23
N LEU A 47 -2.21 -11.27 -9.48
CA LEU A 47 -2.38 -11.14 -8.04
C LEU A 47 -1.49 -12.11 -7.28
N ALA A 48 -0.73 -11.62 -6.31
CA ALA A 48 0.03 -12.46 -5.40
C ALA A 48 -0.37 -12.18 -3.94
N GLY A 49 -0.35 -13.21 -3.09
CA GLY A 49 -0.67 -13.09 -1.67
C GLY A 49 -0.62 -14.44 -0.96
N ARG A 50 -0.83 -14.46 0.36
CA ARG A 50 -0.67 -15.67 1.17
C ARG A 50 -1.87 -16.61 1.18
N ASN A 51 -3.07 -16.06 1.01
CA ASN A 51 -4.30 -16.84 1.14
C ASN A 51 -4.84 -17.23 -0.24
N PRO A 52 -4.77 -18.52 -0.65
CA PRO A 52 -5.20 -18.96 -1.98
C PRO A 52 -6.69 -18.74 -2.21
N VAL A 53 -7.54 -18.99 -1.21
CA VAL A 53 -9.00 -18.83 -1.36
C VAL A 53 -9.36 -17.36 -1.64
N ARG A 54 -8.77 -16.42 -0.91
CA ARG A 54 -8.99 -14.99 -1.17
C ARG A 54 -8.45 -14.55 -2.52
N LEU A 55 -7.32 -15.13 -2.95
CA LEU A 55 -6.77 -14.83 -4.28
C LEU A 55 -7.69 -15.33 -5.39
N GLU A 56 -8.22 -16.54 -5.28
CA GLU A 56 -9.17 -17.09 -6.23
C GLU A 56 -10.45 -16.25 -6.31
N GLN A 57 -10.99 -15.84 -5.17
CA GLN A 57 -12.15 -14.94 -5.12
C GLN A 57 -11.86 -13.60 -5.82
N ALA A 58 -10.73 -12.97 -5.49
CA ALA A 58 -10.32 -11.72 -6.11
C ALA A 58 -10.08 -11.87 -7.63
N ALA A 59 -9.49 -12.98 -8.04
CA ALA A 59 -9.25 -13.27 -9.46
C ALA A 59 -10.55 -13.48 -10.23
N ALA A 60 -11.50 -14.21 -9.66
CA ALA A 60 -12.83 -14.40 -10.28
C ALA A 60 -13.58 -13.07 -10.42
N GLU A 61 -13.52 -12.22 -9.40
CA GLU A 61 -14.15 -10.88 -9.43
C GLU A 61 -13.56 -9.98 -10.52
N LEU A 62 -12.22 -9.98 -10.66
CA LEU A 62 -11.51 -9.04 -11.54
C LEU A 62 -11.25 -9.60 -12.94
N GLY A 63 -11.48 -10.89 -13.18
CA GLY A 63 -10.99 -11.56 -14.38
C GLY A 63 -9.47 -11.50 -14.47
N ALA A 64 -8.76 -11.70 -13.33
CA ALA A 64 -7.32 -11.65 -13.29
C ALA A 64 -6.71 -12.78 -14.10
N GLN A 65 -5.65 -12.49 -14.86
CA GLN A 65 -4.99 -13.47 -15.73
C GLN A 65 -4.30 -14.57 -14.94
N ARG A 66 -3.76 -14.25 -13.75
CA ARG A 66 -2.98 -15.17 -12.95
C ARG A 66 -3.01 -14.82 -11.46
N THR A 67 -2.98 -15.87 -10.64
CA THR A 67 -2.74 -15.76 -9.19
C THR A 67 -1.51 -16.55 -8.78
N ALA A 68 -0.88 -16.14 -7.67
CA ALA A 68 0.19 -16.87 -7.02
C ALA A 68 0.07 -16.79 -5.49
N ALA A 69 -0.09 -17.96 -4.86
CA ALA A 69 -0.23 -18.06 -3.41
C ALA A 69 1.14 -18.36 -2.78
N PHE A 70 1.74 -17.38 -2.09
CA PHE A 70 3.00 -17.54 -1.36
C PHE A 70 3.17 -16.43 -0.32
N ASP A 71 4.10 -16.63 0.64
CA ASP A 71 4.53 -15.55 1.53
C ASP A 71 5.60 -14.72 0.82
N ALA A 72 5.34 -13.43 0.64
CA ALA A 72 6.28 -12.53 -0.03
C ALA A 72 7.61 -12.33 0.75
N ASN A 73 7.66 -12.67 2.05
CA ASN A 73 8.88 -12.72 2.84
C ASN A 73 9.71 -14.02 2.63
N ASP A 74 9.18 -15.01 1.95
CA ASP A 74 9.95 -16.16 1.47
C ASP A 74 10.69 -15.75 0.18
N ALA A 75 11.98 -15.45 0.31
CA ALA A 75 12.82 -15.00 -0.81
C ALA A 75 12.91 -16.03 -1.96
N ALA A 76 12.83 -17.33 -1.66
CA ALA A 76 12.87 -18.37 -2.67
C ALA A 76 11.55 -18.42 -3.46
N ALA A 77 10.42 -18.36 -2.76
CA ALA A 77 9.10 -18.32 -3.38
C ALA A 77 8.90 -17.02 -4.19
N LEU A 78 9.35 -15.87 -3.67
CA LEU A 78 9.30 -14.60 -4.38
C LEU A 78 10.14 -14.63 -5.67
N ARG A 79 11.35 -15.17 -5.61
CA ARG A 79 12.22 -15.32 -6.78
C ARG A 79 11.57 -16.22 -7.83
N LYS A 80 11.06 -17.38 -7.40
CA LYS A 80 10.37 -18.30 -8.28
C LYS A 80 9.15 -17.65 -8.94
N PHE A 81 8.36 -16.90 -8.19
CA PHE A 81 7.22 -16.15 -8.73
C PHE A 81 7.64 -15.23 -9.89
N PHE A 82 8.68 -14.41 -9.70
CA PHE A 82 9.15 -13.53 -10.77
C PHE A 82 9.77 -14.29 -11.95
N GLN A 83 10.47 -15.41 -11.70
CA GLN A 83 11.00 -16.27 -12.77
C GLN A 83 9.87 -16.84 -13.65
N ASP A 84 8.78 -17.27 -13.03
CA ASP A 84 7.63 -17.88 -13.69
C ASP A 84 6.72 -16.84 -14.39
N LEU A 85 6.89 -15.54 -14.11
CA LEU A 85 6.15 -14.49 -14.82
C LEU A 85 6.64 -14.39 -16.27
N GLN A 86 5.69 -14.43 -17.20
CA GLN A 86 6.00 -14.08 -18.59
C GLN A 86 6.35 -12.60 -18.65
N ALA A 87 7.54 -12.29 -19.11
CA ALA A 87 8.01 -10.93 -19.29
C ALA A 87 7.63 -10.41 -20.68
N PRO A 88 7.56 -9.09 -20.85
CA PRO A 88 7.76 -8.05 -19.87
C PRO A 88 6.47 -7.71 -19.12
N ILE A 89 6.61 -7.13 -17.91
CA ILE A 89 5.53 -6.53 -17.12
C ILE A 89 5.71 -5.02 -17.08
N ASP A 90 4.64 -4.28 -16.82
CA ASP A 90 4.69 -2.82 -16.84
C ASP A 90 4.80 -2.24 -15.43
N HIS A 91 4.03 -2.76 -14.49
CA HIS A 91 3.97 -2.21 -13.13
C HIS A 91 3.98 -3.31 -12.08
N VAL A 92 4.69 -3.06 -10.99
CA VAL A 92 4.66 -3.88 -9.77
C VAL A 92 4.26 -2.99 -8.62
N MET A 93 3.23 -3.37 -7.87
CA MET A 93 2.85 -2.72 -6.62
C MET A 93 3.02 -3.67 -5.44
N VAL A 94 3.63 -3.19 -4.37
CA VAL A 94 3.87 -3.96 -3.15
C VAL A 94 3.02 -3.38 -2.02
N THR A 95 1.96 -4.11 -1.66
CA THR A 95 1.11 -3.80 -0.51
C THR A 95 1.21 -4.85 0.61
N ALA A 96 1.97 -5.92 0.37
CA ALA A 96 2.26 -6.95 1.35
C ALA A 96 3.05 -6.39 2.54
N GLY A 97 2.97 -7.08 3.67
CA GLY A 97 3.52 -6.63 4.94
C GLY A 97 2.56 -5.71 5.68
N GLY A 98 2.73 -5.61 7.00
CA GLY A 98 1.91 -4.79 7.87
C GLY A 98 2.72 -4.02 8.91
N PRO A 99 2.15 -2.95 9.49
CA PRO A 99 2.80 -2.28 10.60
C PRO A 99 2.81 -3.19 11.84
N ARG A 100 3.84 -3.04 12.67
CA ARG A 100 3.91 -3.66 13.99
C ARG A 100 3.89 -2.56 15.04
N TYR A 101 2.91 -2.62 15.91
CA TYR A 101 2.67 -1.67 16.97
C TYR A 101 2.96 -2.30 18.33
N GLY A 102 3.41 -1.49 19.27
CA GLY A 102 3.64 -1.89 20.66
C GLY A 102 4.72 -1.03 21.33
N PRO A 103 4.81 -1.06 22.69
CA PRO A 103 5.88 -0.37 23.40
C PRO A 103 7.25 -0.90 22.98
N MET A 104 8.15 -0.01 22.52
CA MET A 104 9.44 -0.41 21.96
C MET A 104 10.30 -1.26 22.90
N LEU A 105 10.26 -0.93 24.20
CA LEU A 105 11.07 -1.62 25.21
C LEU A 105 10.54 -3.01 25.58
N GLU A 106 9.29 -3.32 25.19
CA GLU A 106 8.67 -4.63 25.40
C GLU A 106 8.80 -5.52 24.15
N MET A 107 9.19 -4.94 23.00
CA MET A 107 9.40 -5.69 21.77
C MET A 107 10.69 -6.49 21.84
N ASP A 108 10.62 -7.77 21.56
CA ASP A 108 11.80 -8.60 21.40
C ASP A 108 12.51 -8.32 20.04
N ALA A 109 13.78 -8.74 19.94
CA ALA A 109 14.57 -8.52 18.75
C ALA A 109 14.02 -9.23 17.49
N SER A 110 13.22 -10.29 17.65
CA SER A 110 12.57 -10.99 16.54
C SER A 110 11.43 -10.14 15.96
N GLN A 111 10.60 -9.56 16.82
CA GLN A 111 9.52 -8.64 16.41
C GLN A 111 10.05 -7.43 15.66
N VAL A 112 11.17 -6.84 16.14
CA VAL A 112 11.83 -5.72 15.46
C VAL A 112 12.39 -6.14 14.10
N ARG A 113 13.09 -7.28 14.03
CA ARG A 113 13.59 -7.81 12.75
C ARG A 113 12.47 -8.08 11.75
N HIS A 114 11.34 -8.65 12.19
CA HIS A 114 10.19 -8.87 11.33
C HIS A 114 9.58 -7.55 10.83
N ALA A 115 9.51 -6.51 11.66
CA ALA A 115 8.99 -5.20 11.22
C ALA A 115 9.85 -4.60 10.09
N ILE A 116 11.17 -4.73 10.18
CA ILE A 116 12.12 -4.29 9.14
C ILE A 116 11.98 -5.18 7.89
N SER A 117 11.91 -6.50 8.08
CA SER A 117 11.79 -7.47 6.99
C SER A 117 10.50 -7.25 6.20
N ASP A 118 9.38 -7.09 6.87
CA ASP A 118 8.06 -6.90 6.26
C ASP A 118 7.96 -5.63 5.37
N ARG A 119 8.94 -4.73 5.41
CA ARG A 119 8.94 -3.48 4.66
C ARG A 119 10.21 -3.27 3.85
N VAL A 120 11.36 -3.12 4.52
CA VAL A 120 12.60 -2.73 3.85
C VAL A 120 13.20 -3.90 3.08
N VAL A 121 13.32 -5.07 3.73
CA VAL A 121 13.89 -6.27 3.07
C VAL A 121 12.98 -6.75 1.96
N LEU A 122 11.67 -6.81 2.21
CA LEU A 122 10.70 -7.18 1.17
C LEU A 122 10.77 -6.26 -0.05
N ALA A 123 10.81 -4.93 0.17
CA ALA A 123 10.92 -3.97 -0.93
C ALA A 123 12.21 -4.17 -1.75
N LEU A 124 13.33 -4.44 -1.07
CA LEU A 124 14.61 -4.74 -1.73
C LEU A 124 14.56 -6.04 -2.54
N GLU A 125 14.00 -7.11 -1.96
CA GLU A 125 13.89 -8.40 -2.66
C GLU A 125 12.93 -8.32 -3.86
N VAL A 126 11.84 -7.57 -3.74
CA VAL A 126 10.96 -7.31 -4.90
C VAL A 126 11.70 -6.50 -5.95
N ALA A 127 12.41 -5.44 -5.57
CA ALA A 127 13.19 -4.62 -6.50
C ALA A 127 14.20 -5.47 -7.29
N ARG A 128 14.98 -6.31 -6.61
CA ARG A 128 15.97 -7.21 -7.24
C ARG A 128 15.37 -8.16 -8.28
N ASN A 129 14.22 -8.75 -7.96
CA ASN A 129 13.59 -9.74 -8.83
C ASN A 129 12.74 -9.09 -9.94
N ALA A 130 12.14 -7.93 -9.68
CA ALA A 130 11.30 -7.20 -10.61
C ALA A 130 12.11 -6.40 -11.65
N ALA A 131 13.30 -5.91 -11.30
CA ALA A 131 14.11 -5.02 -12.14
C ALA A 131 14.31 -5.53 -13.57
N VAL A 132 14.56 -6.84 -13.73
CA VAL A 132 14.79 -7.48 -15.03
C VAL A 132 13.50 -7.84 -15.79
N LYS A 133 12.35 -7.62 -15.17
CA LYS A 133 11.03 -7.97 -15.71
C LYS A 133 10.21 -6.73 -16.08
N ILE A 134 10.41 -5.62 -15.40
CA ILE A 134 9.68 -4.37 -15.65
C ILE A 134 10.24 -3.71 -16.91
N ARG A 135 9.36 -3.30 -17.81
CA ARG A 135 9.74 -2.53 -19.01
C ARG A 135 10.38 -1.19 -18.66
N PRO A 136 11.23 -0.65 -19.53
CA PRO A 136 11.66 0.75 -19.41
C PRO A 136 10.47 1.69 -19.23
N ALA A 137 10.58 2.67 -18.33
CA ALA A 137 9.51 3.58 -17.89
C ALA A 137 8.32 2.92 -17.16
N GLY A 138 8.33 1.61 -16.93
CA GLY A 138 7.41 0.93 -16.03
C GLY A 138 7.61 1.38 -14.58
N THR A 139 6.83 0.83 -13.64
CA THR A 139 6.82 1.33 -12.25
C THR A 139 6.96 0.22 -11.23
N LEU A 140 7.85 0.42 -10.26
CA LEU A 140 7.80 -0.23 -8.96
C LEU A 140 7.17 0.73 -7.96
N LEU A 141 6.02 0.37 -7.37
CA LEU A 141 5.29 1.20 -6.43
C LEU A 141 5.23 0.54 -5.05
N LEU A 142 5.75 1.24 -4.06
CA LEU A 142 5.81 0.79 -2.67
C LEU A 142 4.69 1.44 -1.86
N ILE A 143 4.20 0.75 -0.82
CA ILE A 143 3.31 1.31 0.18
C ILE A 143 4.06 1.45 1.51
N GLY A 144 3.99 2.63 2.07
CA GLY A 144 4.45 2.97 3.41
C GLY A 144 3.36 3.64 4.23
N GLY A 145 3.76 4.41 5.22
CA GLY A 145 2.84 5.15 6.08
C GLY A 145 3.38 6.51 6.48
N THR A 146 2.48 7.40 6.91
CA THR A 146 2.83 8.72 7.47
C THR A 146 3.23 8.68 8.94
N GLY A 147 3.32 7.48 9.54
CA GLY A 147 3.63 7.28 10.97
C GLY A 147 4.94 7.90 11.45
N ALA A 148 5.93 8.05 10.56
CA ALA A 148 7.19 8.74 10.87
C ALA A 148 7.02 10.24 11.16
N ARG A 149 5.94 10.86 10.70
CA ARG A 149 5.67 12.29 10.86
C ARG A 149 4.92 12.63 12.14
N ARG A 150 4.41 11.60 12.82
CA ARG A 150 3.70 11.70 14.08
C ARG A 150 4.07 10.53 14.98
N VAL A 151 5.09 10.75 15.80
CA VAL A 151 5.51 9.74 16.78
C VAL A 151 4.59 9.77 17.99
N SER A 152 4.26 8.60 18.51
CA SER A 152 3.55 8.42 19.76
C SER A 152 3.96 7.11 20.44
N PRO A 153 3.68 6.92 21.74
CA PRO A 153 3.92 5.66 22.41
C PRO A 153 3.32 4.49 21.64
N GLY A 154 4.06 3.39 21.50
CA GLY A 154 3.66 2.20 20.75
C GLY A 154 3.86 2.27 19.22
N LEU A 155 4.22 3.42 18.65
CA LEU A 155 4.46 3.57 17.21
C LEU A 155 5.95 3.60 16.83
N GLY A 156 6.88 3.56 17.78
CA GLY A 156 8.29 3.85 17.53
C GLY A 156 8.94 2.98 16.44
N ILE A 157 8.75 1.66 16.47
CA ILE A 157 9.30 0.76 15.43
C ILE A 157 8.61 0.99 14.08
N ALA A 158 7.29 1.13 14.06
CA ALA A 158 6.55 1.44 12.83
C ALA A 158 6.99 2.80 12.25
N ALA A 159 7.20 3.81 13.09
CA ALA A 159 7.71 5.13 12.68
C ALA A 159 9.12 5.03 12.10
N ALA A 160 10.03 4.33 12.75
CA ALA A 160 11.41 4.14 12.27
C ALA A 160 11.44 3.43 10.89
N VAL A 161 10.66 2.38 10.73
CA VAL A 161 10.57 1.64 9.46
C VAL A 161 9.96 2.51 8.35
N THR A 162 8.89 3.26 8.63
CA THR A 162 8.29 4.15 7.64
C THR A 162 9.19 5.35 7.31
N ALA A 163 10.00 5.84 8.26
CA ALA A 163 10.99 6.89 8.03
C ALA A 163 12.11 6.47 7.06
N ALA A 164 12.45 5.19 7.03
CA ALA A 164 13.48 4.66 6.14
C ALA A 164 13.04 4.58 4.67
N LEU A 165 11.74 4.47 4.40
CA LEU A 165 11.24 4.19 3.05
C LEU A 165 11.44 5.35 2.05
N PRO A 166 11.26 6.65 2.39
CA PRO A 166 11.47 7.73 1.43
C PRO A 166 12.87 7.76 0.82
N PRO A 167 13.97 7.84 1.60
CA PRO A 167 15.32 7.82 1.04
C PRO A 167 15.65 6.49 0.35
N PHE A 168 15.14 5.36 0.85
CA PHE A 168 15.27 4.06 0.20
C PHE A 168 14.61 4.03 -1.18
N THR A 169 13.41 4.59 -1.32
CA THR A 169 12.69 4.71 -2.60
C THR A 169 13.46 5.58 -3.60
N ALA A 170 14.00 6.71 -3.13
CA ALA A 170 14.79 7.61 -3.97
C ALA A 170 16.08 6.93 -4.47
N ALA A 171 16.78 6.17 -3.61
CA ALA A 171 17.95 5.40 -4.00
C ALA A 171 17.60 4.32 -5.04
N LEU A 172 16.53 3.55 -4.81
CA LEU A 172 16.07 2.58 -5.78
C LEU A 172 15.68 3.19 -7.13
N ALA A 173 15.11 4.40 -7.15
CA ALA A 173 14.77 5.09 -8.40
C ALA A 173 16.01 5.44 -9.24
N LEU A 174 17.15 5.71 -8.60
CA LEU A 174 18.43 5.94 -9.28
C LEU A 174 19.04 4.62 -9.78
N GLU A 175 19.01 3.58 -8.94
CA GLU A 175 19.64 2.29 -9.24
C GLU A 175 18.88 1.49 -10.31
N LEU A 176 17.56 1.64 -10.36
CA LEU A 176 16.69 0.90 -11.30
C LEU A 176 16.34 1.67 -12.58
N ALA A 177 16.84 2.91 -12.74
CA ALA A 177 16.54 3.68 -13.93
C ALA A 177 16.82 2.88 -15.22
N PRO A 178 15.94 2.88 -16.22
CA PRO A 178 14.77 3.76 -16.41
C PRO A 178 13.45 3.26 -15.81
N VAL A 179 13.45 2.24 -14.95
CA VAL A 179 12.26 1.83 -14.18
C VAL A 179 12.01 2.89 -13.11
N ARG A 180 10.76 3.37 -13.03
CA ARG A 180 10.36 4.38 -12.05
C ARG A 180 10.05 3.74 -10.71
N VAL A 181 10.50 4.33 -9.61
CA VAL A 181 10.21 3.84 -8.25
C VAL A 181 9.59 4.96 -7.44
N ASN A 182 8.43 4.72 -6.85
CA ASN A 182 7.72 5.69 -6.02
C ASN A 182 7.15 5.03 -4.76
N LEU A 183 6.83 5.85 -3.77
CA LEU A 183 6.25 5.46 -2.50
C LEU A 183 4.91 6.18 -2.29
N ILE A 184 3.87 5.48 -1.94
CA ILE A 184 2.66 6.06 -1.36
C ILE A 184 2.75 5.90 0.16
N ALA A 185 2.76 7.02 0.89
CA ALA A 185 2.70 7.05 2.34
C ALA A 185 1.27 7.31 2.79
N ALA A 186 0.59 6.25 3.23
CA ALA A 186 -0.80 6.32 3.64
C ALA A 186 -0.92 6.63 5.15
N GLY A 187 -1.95 7.38 5.51
CA GLY A 187 -2.41 7.50 6.89
C GLY A 187 -3.23 6.28 7.30
N PHE A 188 -4.23 6.50 8.16
CA PHE A 188 -5.24 5.49 8.40
C PHE A 188 -6.07 5.31 7.12
N VAL A 189 -6.10 4.08 6.62
CA VAL A 189 -6.95 3.70 5.49
C VAL A 189 -7.97 2.67 5.97
N ASP A 190 -9.25 2.89 5.68
CA ASP A 190 -10.32 1.97 6.06
C ASP A 190 -10.26 0.70 5.19
N THR A 191 -9.79 -0.38 5.80
CA THR A 191 -9.54 -1.67 5.16
C THR A 191 -9.82 -2.83 6.11
N ALA A 192 -9.84 -4.06 5.59
CA ALA A 192 -9.91 -5.25 6.44
C ALA A 192 -8.72 -5.37 7.41
N LEU A 193 -7.55 -4.81 7.07
CA LEU A 193 -6.40 -4.78 7.98
C LEU A 193 -6.67 -3.85 9.17
N SER A 194 -7.14 -2.64 8.94
CA SER A 194 -7.48 -1.71 10.02
C SER A 194 -8.61 -2.25 10.90
N ALA A 195 -9.60 -2.93 10.31
CA ALA A 195 -10.65 -3.62 11.06
C ALA A 195 -10.06 -4.71 11.97
N SER A 196 -9.14 -5.54 11.47
CA SER A 196 -8.50 -6.59 12.27
C SER A 196 -7.59 -6.06 13.38
N LEU A 197 -6.98 -4.89 13.18
CA LEU A 197 -6.10 -4.25 14.17
C LEU A 197 -6.88 -3.55 15.30
N LEU A 198 -8.04 -2.97 14.96
CA LEU A 198 -8.83 -2.16 15.90
C LEU A 198 -9.96 -2.94 16.58
N GLY A 199 -10.45 -4.00 15.95
CA GLY A 199 -11.60 -4.75 16.47
C GLY A 199 -12.79 -3.85 16.78
N ASP A 200 -13.30 -3.94 18.01
CA ASP A 200 -14.46 -3.16 18.47
C ASP A 200 -14.26 -1.65 18.47
N ARG A 201 -13.01 -1.17 18.43
CA ARG A 201 -12.70 0.27 18.38
C ARG A 201 -12.72 0.87 16.97
N LEU A 202 -13.03 0.08 15.95
CA LEU A 202 -13.00 0.55 14.56
C LEU A 202 -13.98 1.70 14.32
N GLU A 203 -15.22 1.57 14.81
CA GLU A 203 -16.24 2.63 14.61
C GLU A 203 -15.94 3.89 15.39
N GLU A 204 -15.42 3.77 16.61
CA GLU A 204 -14.93 4.92 17.38
C GLU A 204 -13.83 5.67 16.60
N ARG A 205 -12.86 4.91 16.04
CA ARG A 205 -11.78 5.48 15.24
C ARG A 205 -12.27 6.15 13.96
N ARG A 206 -13.23 5.55 13.28
CA ARG A 206 -13.86 6.14 12.09
C ARG A 206 -14.57 7.44 12.43
N ALA A 207 -15.31 7.49 13.54
CA ALA A 207 -16.01 8.69 14.01
C ALA A 207 -15.02 9.81 14.35
N GLU A 208 -13.96 9.50 15.10
CA GLU A 208 -12.88 10.44 15.41
C GLU A 208 -12.24 11.03 14.15
N LEU A 209 -11.90 10.17 13.17
CA LEU A 209 -11.28 10.62 11.94
C LEU A 209 -12.22 11.48 11.08
N ARG A 210 -13.52 11.15 11.01
CA ARG A 210 -14.50 12.02 10.32
C ARG A 210 -14.59 13.41 10.96
N ALA A 211 -14.46 13.49 12.28
CA ALA A 211 -14.55 14.75 13.01
C ALA A 211 -13.26 15.58 12.95
N THR A 212 -12.10 14.93 12.79
CA THR A 212 -10.79 15.60 12.97
C THR A 212 -10.01 15.78 11.66
N LEU A 213 -10.19 14.89 10.68
CA LEU A 213 -9.45 15.02 9.42
C LEU A 213 -9.85 16.26 8.63
N PRO A 214 -8.91 17.04 8.08
CA PRO A 214 -9.19 18.19 7.24
C PRO A 214 -10.12 17.89 6.06
N ILE A 215 -10.08 16.68 5.51
CA ILE A 215 -10.97 16.28 4.40
C ILE A 215 -12.39 15.90 4.85
N GLY A 216 -12.69 15.86 6.16
CA GLY A 216 -14.01 15.57 6.72
C GLY A 216 -14.51 14.13 6.51
N ARG A 217 -13.65 13.21 6.08
CA ARG A 217 -13.98 11.80 5.88
C ARG A 217 -12.79 10.89 6.13
N VAL A 218 -13.04 9.60 6.29
CA VAL A 218 -11.97 8.59 6.37
C VAL A 218 -11.43 8.32 4.95
N VAL A 219 -10.11 8.15 4.85
CA VAL A 219 -9.46 7.70 3.61
C VAL A 219 -9.81 6.24 3.37
N GLY A 220 -10.28 5.92 2.17
CA GLY A 220 -10.59 4.56 1.75
C GLY A 220 -9.51 3.96 0.84
N SER A 221 -9.59 2.64 0.61
CA SER A 221 -8.69 1.96 -0.32
C SER A 221 -8.79 2.49 -1.76
N ALA A 222 -9.98 2.98 -2.17
CA ALA A 222 -10.20 3.58 -3.49
C ALA A 222 -9.39 4.88 -3.70
N ASP A 223 -9.22 5.70 -2.65
CA ASP A 223 -8.40 6.90 -2.72
C ASP A 223 -6.93 6.55 -3.03
N VAL A 224 -6.42 5.52 -2.33
CA VAL A 224 -5.04 5.03 -2.54
C VAL A 224 -4.88 4.39 -3.92
N ALA A 225 -5.86 3.62 -4.35
CA ALA A 225 -5.88 2.97 -5.67
C ALA A 225 -5.86 3.99 -6.82
N GLY A 226 -6.67 5.06 -6.71
CA GLY A 226 -6.67 6.15 -7.70
C GLY A 226 -5.30 6.82 -7.82
N LEU A 227 -4.64 7.10 -6.70
CA LEU A 227 -3.28 7.63 -6.70
C LEU A 227 -2.27 6.64 -7.29
N ALA A 228 -2.39 5.35 -6.97
CA ALA A 228 -1.52 4.30 -7.51
C ALA A 228 -1.60 4.23 -9.03
N VAL A 229 -2.81 4.22 -9.61
CA VAL A 229 -3.01 4.24 -11.06
C VAL A 229 -2.48 5.53 -11.68
N HIS A 230 -2.69 6.70 -11.04
CA HIS A 230 -2.11 7.96 -11.50
C HIS A 230 -0.58 7.88 -11.56
N ILE A 231 0.09 7.32 -10.55
CA ILE A 231 1.56 7.15 -10.56
C ILE A 231 2.00 6.17 -11.67
N MET A 232 1.24 5.12 -11.92
CA MET A 232 1.53 4.17 -13.02
C MET A 232 1.49 4.87 -14.38
N THR A 233 0.48 5.70 -14.63
CA THR A 233 0.23 6.35 -15.92
C THR A 233 1.03 7.62 -16.15
N ASN A 234 1.42 8.35 -15.08
CA ASN A 234 2.19 9.58 -15.20
C ASN A 234 3.70 9.28 -15.21
N THR A 235 4.28 9.23 -16.39
CA THR A 235 5.67 8.82 -16.61
C THR A 235 6.73 9.83 -16.12
N ALA A 236 6.34 11.03 -15.67
CA ALA A 236 7.25 12.01 -15.09
C ALA A 236 7.56 11.76 -13.60
N LEU A 237 6.86 10.80 -12.95
CA LEU A 237 6.95 10.57 -11.52
C LEU A 237 7.94 9.45 -11.20
N THR A 238 9.04 9.77 -10.49
CA THR A 238 9.99 8.80 -9.94
C THR A 238 10.73 9.36 -8.72
N GLY A 239 11.13 8.50 -7.79
CA GLY A 239 11.90 8.85 -6.59
C GLY A 239 11.11 9.59 -5.51
N ALA A 240 9.81 9.77 -5.69
CA ALA A 240 8.99 10.59 -4.81
C ALA A 240 8.16 9.78 -3.80
N THR A 241 7.81 10.46 -2.71
CA THR A 241 6.84 9.98 -1.71
C THR A 241 5.58 10.83 -1.80
N TYR A 242 4.44 10.18 -1.96
CA TYR A 242 3.13 10.82 -2.05
C TYR A 242 2.30 10.49 -0.82
N ASP A 243 1.95 11.54 -0.06
CA ASP A 243 1.12 11.38 1.12
C ASP A 243 -0.35 11.26 0.76
N ILE A 244 -1.03 10.31 1.37
CA ILE A 244 -2.47 10.12 1.25
C ILE A 244 -3.06 9.77 2.61
N ASP A 245 -3.26 10.79 3.45
CA ASP A 245 -3.68 10.64 4.84
C ASP A 245 -4.86 11.55 5.24
N GLY A 246 -5.42 12.28 4.29
CA GLY A 246 -6.51 13.21 4.54
C GLY A 246 -6.13 14.40 5.40
N GLY A 247 -4.84 14.68 5.55
CA GLY A 247 -4.29 15.71 6.45
C GLY A 247 -4.08 15.21 7.89
N GLN A 248 -4.12 13.90 8.11
CA GLN A 248 -3.97 13.29 9.44
C GLN A 248 -2.68 13.73 10.16
N GLN A 249 -1.60 13.92 9.42
CA GLN A 249 -0.32 14.35 9.98
C GLN A 249 -0.35 15.78 10.57
N PHE A 250 -1.32 16.60 10.21
CA PHE A 250 -1.42 18.00 10.63
C PHE A 250 -2.43 18.24 11.76
N VAL A 251 -3.23 17.24 12.12
CA VAL A 251 -4.21 17.37 13.19
C VAL A 251 -3.68 16.78 14.50
N SER A 252 -3.93 17.47 15.62
CA SER A 252 -3.64 16.93 16.95
C SER A 252 -4.58 15.74 17.21
N LEU A 253 -4.04 14.61 17.67
CA LEU A 253 -4.87 13.65 18.40
C LEU A 253 -5.32 14.37 19.66
N GLY A 254 -6.62 14.40 19.94
CA GLY A 254 -7.11 14.81 21.25
C GLY A 254 -6.24 14.14 22.33
N THR A 255 -5.91 14.86 23.38
CA THR A 255 -5.07 14.36 24.48
C THR A 255 -5.47 12.94 24.84
N VAL A 256 -4.55 11.99 24.63
CA VAL A 256 -4.70 10.65 25.20
C VAL A 256 -4.95 10.84 26.69
N PRO A 257 -6.05 10.33 27.27
CA PRO A 257 -6.25 10.40 28.71
C PRO A 257 -5.00 9.83 29.38
N GLU A 258 -4.45 10.55 30.37
CA GLU A 258 -3.31 10.06 31.14
C GLU A 258 -3.62 8.64 31.63
N PRO A 259 -2.65 7.71 31.55
CA PRO A 259 -2.85 6.37 32.08
C PRO A 259 -3.18 6.49 33.58
N SER A 260 -4.34 6.00 33.97
CA SER A 260 -4.74 5.90 35.37
C SER A 260 -3.61 5.24 36.16
N PRO A 261 -3.22 5.76 37.34
CA PRO A 261 -2.09 5.22 38.07
C PRO A 261 -2.37 3.77 38.47
N ARG A 262 -1.53 2.89 37.93
CA ARG A 262 -1.32 1.49 38.34
C ARG A 262 -2.57 0.64 38.56
N GLY A 263 -3.12 0.14 37.48
CA GLY A 263 -4.05 -0.96 37.48
C GLY A 263 -3.92 -1.76 36.19
N SER A 264 -3.33 -2.96 36.26
CA SER A 264 -3.23 -4.03 35.28
C SER A 264 -3.05 -3.61 33.82
N MET A 265 -1.79 -3.52 33.37
CA MET A 265 -1.42 -3.42 31.95
C MET A 265 -1.54 -4.79 31.25
N LEU A 266 -2.74 -5.27 31.06
CA LEU A 266 -2.98 -6.35 30.10
C LEU A 266 -4.15 -5.91 29.23
N GLY A 267 -3.88 -5.58 27.97
CA GLY A 267 -4.90 -5.51 26.93
C GLY A 267 -5.34 -4.15 26.41
N ARG A 268 -4.47 -3.17 26.21
CA ARG A 268 -4.82 -1.98 25.40
C ARG A 268 -4.01 -1.99 24.09
N PRO A 269 -4.63 -2.26 22.93
CA PRO A 269 -3.96 -2.08 21.64
C PRO A 269 -3.86 -0.58 21.35
N TRP A 270 -2.68 -0.18 20.93
CA TRP A 270 -2.31 1.19 20.59
C TRP A 270 -2.68 1.52 19.13
N CYS A 271 -3.25 2.65 18.88
CA CYS A 271 -3.38 3.26 17.54
C CYS A 271 -2.66 4.59 17.52
#